data_ba78b96ba0fab11cc70a50119986e0e1
#
_entry.id   ba78b96ba0fab11cc70a50119986e0e1
#
_cell.length_a   1.000
_cell.length_b   1.000
_cell.length_c   1.000
_cell.angle_alpha   90.00
_cell.angle_beta   90.00
_cell.angle_gamma   90.00
#
_symmetry.space_group_name_H-M   'P 1'
#
loop_
_entity.id
_entity.type
_entity.pdbx_description
1 polymer ?
#
loop_
_entity_poly.entity_id
_entity_poly.type
_entity_poly.pdbx_seq_one_letter_code
_entity_poly.pdbx_strand_id
1 'polypeptide(L)'
;GELGIRQAARAGAGKVVVVTGHEAERLEAFLAELARRSGIAIEPARVADWSVPNGYSVMAGAARIAGDYLLMMADHIFEASILQRLAQQGGPTRGVTLAIDRRVTSELVDPDDATWVALREDGFIRAIGKGLEAYDAVDCGAFLATPQLAEAIEAAIRDGAPGSLSNGMQRLADAGRAATMDIGEAWWLDVDEPRFHAMAEDQAPLHLPEIFGS
;
A
#
# COMPACT_ATOMS: atom_id res chain seq x y z
N GLY A 1 11.30 2.63 -4.27
CA GLY A 1 10.85 3.79 -5.04
C GLY A 1 10.63 3.54 -6.54
N GLU A 2 11.66 3.48 -7.40
CA GLU A 2 11.48 3.31 -8.86
C GLU A 2 10.72 2.03 -9.22
N LEU A 3 11.00 0.93 -8.52
CA LEU A 3 10.36 -0.35 -8.74
C LEU A 3 8.83 -0.26 -8.60
N GLY A 4 8.32 0.28 -7.49
CA GLY A 4 6.89 0.45 -7.27
C GLY A 4 6.21 1.34 -8.32
N ILE A 5 6.87 2.41 -8.77
CA ILE A 5 6.35 3.28 -9.85
C ILE A 5 6.21 2.49 -11.16
N ARG A 6 7.20 1.67 -11.51
CA ARG A 6 7.14 0.81 -12.71
C ARG A 6 6.05 -0.26 -12.58
N GLN A 7 5.88 -0.84 -11.39
CA GLN A 7 4.82 -1.83 -11.12
C GLN A 7 3.43 -1.20 -11.24
N ALA A 8 3.21 0.01 -10.67
CA ALA A 8 1.96 0.73 -10.82
C ALA A 8 1.62 1.02 -12.30
N ALA A 9 2.59 1.50 -13.07
CA ALA A 9 2.40 1.73 -14.50
C ALA A 9 2.05 0.45 -15.27
N ARG A 10 2.68 -0.67 -14.95
CA ARG A 10 2.37 -1.99 -15.55
C ARG A 10 1.00 -2.53 -15.14
N ALA A 11 0.53 -2.18 -13.95
CA ALA A 11 -0.84 -2.49 -13.51
C ALA A 11 -1.90 -1.63 -14.22
N GLY A 12 -1.49 -0.68 -15.07
CA GLY A 12 -2.39 0.16 -15.87
C GLY A 12 -2.64 1.55 -15.28
N ALA A 13 -1.89 1.97 -14.25
CA ALA A 13 -2.01 3.31 -13.71
C ALA A 13 -1.58 4.35 -14.77
N GLY A 14 -2.49 5.27 -15.13
CA GLY A 14 -2.21 6.35 -16.06
C GLY A 14 -1.36 7.48 -15.45
N LYS A 15 -1.33 7.58 -14.12
CA LYS A 15 -0.53 8.53 -13.36
C LYS A 15 -0.13 7.92 -12.03
N VAL A 16 1.07 8.23 -11.55
CA VAL A 16 1.57 7.85 -10.22
C VAL A 16 1.79 9.11 -9.40
N VAL A 17 1.11 9.20 -8.25
CA VAL A 17 1.34 10.27 -7.27
C VAL A 17 2.29 9.72 -6.21
N VAL A 18 3.42 10.38 -6.00
CA VAL A 18 4.41 10.00 -4.98
C VAL A 18 4.40 11.03 -3.87
N VAL A 19 4.02 10.58 -2.66
CA VAL A 19 4.04 11.47 -1.50
C VAL A 19 5.48 11.62 -1.01
N THR A 20 5.93 12.87 -0.85
CA THR A 20 7.30 13.23 -0.45
C THR A 20 7.28 14.01 0.85
N GLY A 21 8.34 13.86 1.65
CA GLY A 21 8.46 14.55 2.96
C GLY A 21 9.92 14.69 3.35
N HIS A 22 10.50 13.67 3.97
CA HIS A 22 11.94 13.64 4.27
C HIS A 22 12.77 13.70 2.99
N GLU A 23 13.79 14.55 2.95
CA GLU A 23 14.63 14.80 1.75
C GLU A 23 13.80 15.08 0.46
N ALA A 24 12.64 15.72 0.58
CA ALA A 24 11.69 15.88 -0.52
C ALA A 24 12.33 16.46 -1.79
N GLU A 25 13.19 17.45 -1.68
CA GLU A 25 13.82 18.08 -2.86
C GLU A 25 14.67 17.10 -3.67
N ARG A 26 15.45 16.26 -2.99
CA ARG A 26 16.27 15.23 -3.61
C ARG A 26 15.42 14.16 -4.28
N LEU A 27 14.35 13.71 -3.59
CA LEU A 27 13.44 12.72 -4.13
C LEU A 27 12.66 13.28 -5.32
N GLU A 28 12.16 14.50 -5.25
CA GLU A 28 11.41 15.14 -6.33
C GLU A 28 12.27 15.37 -7.59
N ALA A 29 13.55 15.73 -7.41
CA ALA A 29 14.49 15.82 -8.53
C ALA A 29 14.69 14.44 -9.20
N PHE A 30 14.82 13.37 -8.42
CA PHE A 30 14.89 12.00 -8.94
C PHE A 30 13.60 11.60 -9.67
N LEU A 31 12.43 11.92 -9.12
CA LEU A 31 11.13 11.61 -9.72
C LEU A 31 10.94 12.34 -11.07
N ALA A 32 11.36 13.59 -11.17
CA ALA A 32 11.33 14.35 -12.42
C ALA A 32 12.21 13.70 -13.50
N GLU A 33 13.41 13.27 -13.15
CA GLU A 33 14.30 12.54 -14.05
C GLU A 33 13.72 11.17 -14.44
N LEU A 34 13.16 10.43 -13.50
CA LEU A 34 12.48 9.16 -13.75
C LEU A 34 11.30 9.33 -14.71
N ALA A 35 10.44 10.32 -14.48
CA ALA A 35 9.33 10.64 -15.39
C ALA A 35 9.80 10.89 -16.82
N ARG A 36 10.86 11.70 -16.97
CA ARG A 36 11.43 12.07 -18.29
C ARG A 36 12.00 10.84 -19.03
N ARG A 37 12.72 9.95 -18.33
CA ARG A 37 13.37 8.78 -18.97
C ARG A 37 12.43 7.60 -19.20
N SER A 38 11.38 7.46 -18.37
CA SER A 38 10.44 6.33 -18.46
C SER A 38 9.15 6.65 -19.24
N GLY A 39 8.81 7.93 -19.42
CA GLY A 39 7.54 8.36 -19.98
C GLY A 39 6.34 8.16 -19.06
N ILE A 40 6.55 7.72 -17.80
CA ILE A 40 5.48 7.54 -16.80
C ILE A 40 5.10 8.93 -16.27
N ALA A 41 3.81 9.23 -16.21
CA ALA A 41 3.31 10.45 -15.57
C ALA A 41 3.47 10.33 -14.05
N ILE A 42 4.41 11.08 -13.47
CA ILE A 42 4.71 11.09 -12.04
C ILE A 42 4.46 12.50 -11.50
N GLU A 43 3.66 12.58 -10.44
CA GLU A 43 3.34 13.83 -9.73
C GLU A 43 3.79 13.72 -8.26
N PRO A 44 4.71 14.57 -7.77
CA PRO A 44 5.03 14.61 -6.35
C PRO A 44 3.93 15.33 -5.56
N ALA A 45 3.60 14.81 -4.37
CA ALA A 45 2.70 15.43 -3.41
C ALA A 45 3.44 15.63 -2.08
N ARG A 46 3.94 16.85 -1.85
CA ARG A 46 4.75 17.15 -0.66
C ARG A 46 3.87 17.29 0.58
N VAL A 47 4.22 16.60 1.67
CA VAL A 47 3.69 16.83 3.01
C VAL A 47 4.58 17.79 3.78
N ALA A 48 3.97 18.70 4.55
CA ALA A 48 4.70 19.70 5.32
C ALA A 48 5.39 19.10 6.53
N ASP A 49 4.75 18.12 7.16
CA ASP A 49 5.26 17.38 8.32
C ASP A 49 5.21 15.88 8.03
N TRP A 50 6.37 15.27 7.89
CA TRP A 50 6.54 13.84 7.63
C TRP A 50 6.69 13.00 8.90
N SER A 51 6.73 13.64 10.08
CA SER A 51 6.80 12.97 11.39
C SER A 51 5.44 12.51 11.90
N VAL A 52 4.36 12.97 11.27
CA VAL A 52 2.98 12.56 11.59
C VAL A 52 2.67 11.16 11.05
N PRO A 53 1.64 10.47 11.57
CA PRO A 53 1.25 9.15 11.10
C PRO A 53 0.98 9.08 9.58
N ASN A 54 1.20 7.92 8.98
CA ASN A 54 1.16 7.69 7.52
C ASN A 54 -0.18 8.01 6.84
N GLY A 55 -1.28 8.05 7.57
CA GLY A 55 -2.59 8.44 7.02
C GLY A 55 -2.61 9.87 6.48
N TYR A 56 -1.80 10.78 7.03
CA TYR A 56 -1.64 12.14 6.47
C TYR A 56 -1.00 12.11 5.08
N SER A 57 -0.05 11.21 4.85
CA SER A 57 0.52 10.97 3.53
C SER A 57 -0.53 10.40 2.57
N VAL A 58 -1.36 9.45 3.04
CA VAL A 58 -2.46 8.91 2.22
C VAL A 58 -3.43 9.99 1.80
N MET A 59 -3.86 10.87 2.73
CA MET A 59 -4.75 11.99 2.41
C MET A 59 -4.13 12.98 1.42
N ALA A 60 -2.84 13.30 1.58
CA ALA A 60 -2.13 14.22 0.67
C ALA A 60 -2.04 13.65 -0.76
N GLY A 61 -1.77 12.36 -0.89
CA GLY A 61 -1.75 11.67 -2.19
C GLY A 61 -3.15 11.56 -2.81
N ALA A 62 -4.15 11.15 -2.03
CA ALA A 62 -5.53 10.99 -2.47
C ALA A 62 -6.14 12.31 -2.99
N ALA A 63 -5.79 13.45 -2.38
CA ALA A 63 -6.22 14.79 -2.83
C ALA A 63 -5.78 15.15 -4.27
N ARG A 64 -4.84 14.40 -4.87
CA ARG A 64 -4.33 14.58 -6.23
C ARG A 64 -4.96 13.63 -7.24
N ILE A 65 -5.88 12.77 -6.80
CA ILE A 65 -6.47 11.70 -7.61
C ILE A 65 -7.98 11.84 -7.59
N ALA A 66 -8.60 11.75 -8.76
CA ALA A 66 -10.04 11.69 -8.88
C ALA A 66 -10.49 10.22 -9.02
N GLY A 67 -11.45 9.79 -8.19
CA GLY A 67 -11.97 8.42 -8.22
C GLY A 67 -11.12 7.41 -7.47
N ASP A 68 -11.25 6.14 -7.84
CA ASP A 68 -10.55 5.02 -7.20
C ASP A 68 -9.07 5.02 -7.57
N TYR A 69 -8.22 4.51 -6.67
CA TYR A 69 -6.78 4.48 -6.87
C TYR A 69 -6.13 3.26 -6.21
N LEU A 70 -5.02 2.83 -6.80
CA LEU A 70 -4.12 1.89 -6.14
C LEU A 70 -3.24 2.66 -5.15
N LEU A 71 -3.26 2.26 -3.89
CA LEU A 71 -2.36 2.74 -2.85
C LEU A 71 -1.30 1.67 -2.59
N MET A 72 -0.05 2.09 -2.51
CA MET A 72 1.09 1.19 -2.25
C MET A 72 1.98 1.82 -1.19
N MET A 73 2.45 1.01 -0.27
CA MET A 73 3.52 1.40 0.65
C MET A 73 4.84 1.48 -0.14
N ALA A 74 5.68 2.49 0.16
CA ALA A 74 6.86 2.80 -0.65
C ALA A 74 8.04 1.85 -0.40
N ASP A 75 8.03 1.16 0.71
CA ASP A 75 8.97 0.16 1.21
C ASP A 75 8.62 -1.27 0.79
N HIS A 76 7.44 -1.50 0.24
CA HIS A 76 7.00 -2.82 -0.20
C HIS A 76 7.33 -3.09 -1.68
N ILE A 77 7.63 -4.36 -1.97
CA ILE A 77 7.85 -4.89 -3.32
C ILE A 77 6.83 -6.01 -3.56
N PHE A 78 6.25 -6.06 -4.77
CA PHE A 78 5.18 -6.99 -5.10
C PHE A 78 5.41 -7.67 -6.44
N GLU A 79 4.94 -8.90 -6.61
CA GLU A 79 4.64 -9.41 -7.95
C GLU A 79 3.58 -8.53 -8.65
N ALA A 80 3.77 -8.27 -9.93
CA ALA A 80 2.86 -7.44 -10.73
C ALA A 80 1.41 -7.95 -10.71
N SER A 81 1.22 -9.25 -10.55
CA SER A 81 -0.08 -9.93 -10.44
C SER A 81 -0.93 -9.39 -9.29
N ILE A 82 -0.32 -8.98 -8.17
CA ILE A 82 -1.04 -8.45 -6.98
C ILE A 82 -1.75 -7.15 -7.36
N LEU A 83 -1.03 -6.19 -7.93
CA LEU A 83 -1.62 -4.90 -8.33
C LEU A 83 -2.64 -5.03 -9.46
N GLN A 84 -2.37 -5.89 -10.45
CA GLN A 84 -3.30 -6.17 -11.55
C GLN A 84 -4.62 -6.77 -11.04
N ARG A 85 -4.54 -7.71 -10.10
CA ARG A 85 -5.72 -8.33 -9.48
C ARG A 85 -6.47 -7.33 -8.61
N LEU A 86 -5.78 -6.49 -7.84
CA LEU A 86 -6.40 -5.42 -7.05
C LEU A 86 -7.18 -4.44 -7.94
N ALA A 87 -6.59 -4.01 -9.05
CA ALA A 87 -7.24 -3.09 -9.98
C ALA A 87 -8.59 -3.61 -10.51
N GLN A 88 -8.82 -4.94 -10.47
CA GLN A 88 -10.06 -5.60 -10.91
C GLN A 88 -11.08 -5.78 -9.78
N GLN A 89 -10.73 -5.49 -8.52
CA GLN A 89 -11.58 -5.75 -7.34
C GLN A 89 -12.60 -4.64 -7.04
N GLY A 90 -12.68 -3.61 -7.86
CA GLY A 90 -13.57 -2.47 -7.66
C GLY A 90 -15.05 -2.85 -7.47
N GLY A 91 -15.79 -2.00 -6.79
CA GLY A 91 -17.23 -2.17 -6.61
C GLY A 91 -17.83 -1.03 -5.77
N PRO A 92 -19.10 -0.64 -6.04
CA PRO A 92 -19.71 0.56 -5.47
C PRO A 92 -19.90 0.53 -3.95
N THR A 93 -19.89 -0.65 -3.35
CA THR A 93 -20.11 -0.83 -1.90
C THR A 93 -18.81 -0.88 -1.10
N ARG A 94 -17.65 -0.89 -1.76
CA ARG A 94 -16.35 -1.00 -1.12
C ARG A 94 -15.71 0.37 -0.91
N GLY A 95 -15.24 0.64 0.29
CA GLY A 95 -14.41 1.80 0.59
C GLY A 95 -12.95 1.52 0.27
N VAL A 96 -12.51 0.27 0.53
CA VAL A 96 -11.16 -0.21 0.26
C VAL A 96 -11.15 -1.73 0.06
N THR A 97 -10.22 -2.22 -0.76
CA THR A 97 -9.84 -3.64 -0.82
C THR A 97 -8.37 -3.75 -0.53
N LEU A 98 -8.00 -4.52 0.49
CA LEU A 98 -6.62 -4.76 0.92
C LEU A 98 -6.11 -6.08 0.35
N ALA A 99 -4.90 -6.08 -0.21
CA ALA A 99 -4.18 -7.32 -0.49
C ALA A 99 -3.66 -7.92 0.83
N ILE A 100 -4.01 -9.18 1.10
CA ILE A 100 -3.63 -9.89 2.31
C ILE A 100 -2.89 -11.17 1.99
N ASP A 101 -1.95 -11.55 2.86
CA ASP A 101 -1.28 -12.85 2.83
C ASP A 101 -1.74 -13.69 4.03
N ARG A 102 -2.27 -14.87 3.76
CA ARG A 102 -2.66 -15.83 4.82
C ARG A 102 -1.52 -16.69 5.33
N ARG A 103 -0.34 -16.58 4.72
CA ARG A 103 0.87 -17.30 5.15
C ARG A 103 1.55 -16.57 6.33
N VAL A 104 0.82 -16.40 7.42
CA VAL A 104 1.21 -15.59 8.59
C VAL A 104 2.49 -16.04 9.30
N THR A 105 2.98 -17.25 9.02
CA THR A 105 4.25 -17.80 9.54
C THR A 105 5.35 -17.84 8.47
N SER A 106 5.14 -17.18 7.33
CA SER A 106 6.13 -17.10 6.26
C SER A 106 7.37 -16.33 6.72
N GLU A 107 8.53 -16.71 6.20
CA GLU A 107 9.79 -15.97 6.39
C GLU A 107 9.78 -14.56 5.78
N LEU A 108 8.81 -14.28 4.89
CA LEU A 108 8.57 -12.97 4.29
C LEU A 108 7.90 -11.98 5.26
N VAL A 109 7.42 -12.46 6.41
CA VAL A 109 6.68 -11.66 7.39
C VAL A 109 7.57 -11.39 8.60
N ASP A 110 7.72 -10.12 8.98
CA ASP A 110 8.29 -9.76 10.27
C ASP A 110 7.18 -9.70 11.32
N PRO A 111 7.13 -10.64 12.28
CA PRO A 111 6.06 -10.66 13.27
C PRO A 111 6.10 -9.46 14.23
N ASP A 112 7.24 -8.82 14.39
CA ASP A 112 7.42 -7.68 15.29
C ASP A 112 6.95 -6.35 14.66
N ASP A 113 6.93 -6.27 13.30
CA ASP A 113 6.45 -5.09 12.57
C ASP A 113 5.14 -5.27 11.81
N ALA A 114 4.71 -6.50 11.58
CA ALA A 114 3.55 -6.82 10.76
C ALA A 114 2.26 -6.11 11.21
N THR A 115 1.52 -5.60 10.25
CA THR A 115 0.13 -5.16 10.46
C THR A 115 -0.79 -6.35 10.22
N TRP A 116 -1.37 -6.86 11.30
CA TRP A 116 -2.23 -8.04 11.29
C TRP A 116 -3.65 -7.73 10.89
N VAL A 117 -4.31 -8.70 10.27
CA VAL A 117 -5.69 -8.58 9.79
C VAL A 117 -6.52 -9.75 10.32
N ALA A 118 -7.58 -9.43 11.06
CA ALA A 118 -8.60 -10.39 11.46
C ALA A 118 -9.82 -10.25 10.53
N LEU A 119 -10.33 -11.38 10.06
CA LEU A 119 -11.39 -11.44 9.07
C LEU A 119 -12.74 -11.80 9.68
N ARG A 120 -13.81 -11.44 8.99
CA ARG A 120 -15.16 -11.94 9.16
C ARG A 120 -15.36 -13.18 8.29
N GLU A 121 -16.42 -13.92 8.51
CA GLU A 121 -16.76 -15.11 7.70
C GLU A 121 -17.00 -14.77 6.21
N ASP A 122 -17.45 -13.54 5.92
CA ASP A 122 -17.66 -13.04 4.56
C ASP A 122 -16.37 -12.53 3.87
N GLY A 123 -15.21 -12.64 4.53
CA GLY A 123 -13.91 -12.21 4.04
C GLY A 123 -13.63 -10.71 4.17
N PHE A 124 -14.55 -9.94 4.76
CA PHE A 124 -14.28 -8.53 5.09
C PHE A 124 -13.44 -8.41 6.35
N ILE A 125 -12.73 -7.29 6.48
CA ILE A 125 -11.92 -7.01 7.65
C ILE A 125 -12.83 -6.81 8.87
N ARG A 126 -12.52 -7.50 9.97
CA ARG A 126 -13.09 -7.30 11.29
C ARG A 126 -12.23 -6.36 12.12
N ALA A 127 -10.90 -6.59 12.09
CA ALA A 127 -9.93 -5.75 12.79
C ALA A 127 -8.61 -5.70 12.01
N ILE A 128 -7.91 -4.57 12.11
CA ILE A 128 -6.60 -4.37 11.48
C ILE A 128 -5.69 -3.55 12.39
N GLY A 129 -4.45 -3.97 12.56
CA GLY A 129 -3.45 -3.24 13.34
C GLY A 129 -2.31 -4.10 13.82
N LYS A 130 -1.28 -3.44 14.35
CA LYS A 130 -0.17 -4.10 15.05
C LYS A 130 -0.67 -4.62 16.40
N GLY A 131 -0.16 -5.77 16.83
CA GLY A 131 -0.45 -6.33 18.16
C GLY A 131 -1.84 -6.97 18.31
N LEU A 132 -2.52 -7.36 17.24
CA LEU A 132 -3.72 -8.18 17.34
C LEU A 132 -3.35 -9.57 17.90
N GLU A 133 -4.08 -10.03 18.94
CA GLU A 133 -3.87 -11.36 19.54
C GLU A 133 -4.42 -12.50 18.65
N ALA A 134 -5.44 -12.20 17.85
CA ALA A 134 -6.08 -13.15 16.93
C ALA A 134 -6.21 -12.53 15.54
N TYR A 135 -5.59 -13.15 14.56
CA TYR A 135 -5.54 -12.70 13.17
C TYR A 135 -5.56 -13.89 12.20
N ASP A 136 -5.93 -13.62 10.98
CA ASP A 136 -6.08 -14.59 9.89
C ASP A 136 -5.09 -14.36 8.74
N ALA A 137 -4.54 -13.13 8.67
CA ALA A 137 -3.67 -12.70 7.58
C ALA A 137 -2.79 -11.51 8.00
N VAL A 138 -1.85 -11.15 7.12
CA VAL A 138 -1.03 -9.94 7.21
C VAL A 138 -1.36 -8.98 6.06
N ASP A 139 -1.28 -7.68 6.32
CA ASP A 139 -1.38 -6.58 5.35
C ASP A 139 -0.14 -6.57 4.45
N CYS A 140 -0.32 -6.70 3.14
CA CYS A 140 0.78 -6.67 2.17
C CYS A 140 1.18 -5.25 1.72
N GLY A 141 0.58 -4.20 2.25
CA GLY A 141 0.89 -2.82 1.88
C GLY A 141 0.38 -2.38 0.51
N ALA A 142 -0.58 -3.11 -0.08
CA ALA A 142 -1.20 -2.78 -1.38
C ALA A 142 -2.72 -2.76 -1.27
N PHE A 143 -3.35 -1.71 -1.81
CA PHE A 143 -4.79 -1.45 -1.66
C PHE A 143 -5.39 -0.96 -2.97
N LEU A 144 -6.63 -1.33 -3.24
CA LEU A 144 -7.53 -0.57 -4.11
C LEU A 144 -8.43 0.28 -3.22
N ALA A 145 -8.22 1.58 -3.23
CA ALA A 145 -8.93 2.54 -2.38
C ALA A 145 -9.88 3.41 -3.19
N THR A 146 -10.96 3.82 -2.54
CA THR A 146 -11.84 4.89 -3.01
C THR A 146 -11.56 6.17 -2.22
N PRO A 147 -12.08 7.34 -2.62
CA PRO A 147 -11.96 8.58 -1.84
C PRO A 147 -12.37 8.44 -0.37
N GLN A 148 -13.24 7.47 -0.05
CA GLN A 148 -13.73 7.22 1.31
C GLN A 148 -12.64 6.77 2.28
N LEU A 149 -11.51 6.23 1.80
CA LEU A 149 -10.39 5.91 2.69
C LEU A 149 -9.80 7.17 3.31
N ALA A 150 -9.57 8.21 2.51
CA ALA A 150 -9.10 9.51 3.01
C ALA A 150 -10.12 10.16 3.95
N GLU A 151 -11.41 10.12 3.62
CA GLU A 151 -12.51 10.60 4.47
C GLU A 151 -12.56 9.85 5.81
N ALA A 152 -12.34 8.53 5.81
CA ALA A 152 -12.33 7.70 7.00
C ALA A 152 -11.12 8.03 7.91
N ILE A 153 -9.93 8.27 7.33
CA ILE A 153 -8.75 8.72 8.07
C ILE A 153 -9.03 10.09 8.72
N GLU A 154 -9.54 11.05 7.94
CA GLU A 154 -9.87 12.37 8.45
C GLU A 154 -10.92 12.31 9.58
N ALA A 155 -11.93 11.47 9.44
CA ALA A 155 -12.93 11.26 10.46
C ALA A 155 -12.33 10.63 11.73
N ALA A 156 -11.40 9.67 11.60
CA ALA A 156 -10.69 9.10 12.75
C ALA A 156 -9.87 10.15 13.50
N ILE A 157 -9.21 11.05 12.79
CA ILE A 157 -8.47 12.19 13.39
C ILE A 157 -9.42 13.13 14.16
N ARG A 158 -10.56 13.48 13.56
CA ARG A 158 -11.57 14.33 14.25
C ARG A 158 -12.10 13.68 15.53
N ASP A 159 -12.16 12.36 15.57
CA ASP A 159 -12.58 11.59 16.76
C ASP A 159 -11.44 11.33 17.75
N GLY A 160 -10.24 11.90 17.53
CA GLY A 160 -9.11 11.87 18.44
C GLY A 160 -8.11 10.72 18.20
N ALA A 161 -8.24 9.97 17.11
CA ALA A 161 -7.24 8.96 16.73
C ALA A 161 -5.96 9.62 16.18
N PRO A 162 -4.79 8.96 16.24
CA PRO A 162 -3.53 9.50 15.74
C PRO A 162 -3.51 9.83 14.25
N GLY A 163 -4.36 9.18 13.45
CA GLY A 163 -4.45 9.40 12.01
C GLY A 163 -3.54 8.49 11.18
N SER A 164 -3.32 7.25 11.63
CA SER A 164 -2.66 6.24 10.80
C SER A 164 -3.60 5.71 9.70
N LEU A 165 -3.03 5.10 8.67
CA LEU A 165 -3.79 4.36 7.66
C LEU A 165 -4.70 3.30 8.32
N SER A 166 -4.18 2.56 9.31
CA SER A 166 -4.96 1.55 10.05
C SER A 166 -6.16 2.14 10.78
N ASN A 167 -6.12 3.40 11.23
CA ASN A 167 -7.28 4.06 11.84
C ASN A 167 -8.42 4.27 10.83
N GLY A 168 -8.09 4.69 9.60
CA GLY A 168 -9.09 4.81 8.52
C GLY A 168 -9.61 3.45 8.06
N MET A 169 -8.71 2.47 7.95
CA MET A 169 -9.06 1.10 7.59
C MET A 169 -10.03 0.48 8.61
N GLN A 170 -9.80 0.67 9.92
CA GLN A 170 -10.69 0.16 10.96
C GLN A 170 -12.08 0.80 10.86
N ARG A 171 -12.16 2.12 10.60
CA ARG A 171 -13.47 2.77 10.40
C ARG A 171 -14.24 2.20 9.21
N LEU A 172 -13.56 1.92 8.11
CA LEU A 172 -14.19 1.26 6.96
C LEU A 172 -14.59 -0.19 7.28
N ALA A 173 -13.78 -0.90 8.07
CA ALA A 173 -14.09 -2.25 8.55
C ALA A 173 -15.36 -2.26 9.43
N ASP A 174 -15.46 -1.33 10.39
CA ASP A 174 -16.62 -1.17 11.26
C ASP A 174 -17.91 -0.84 10.46
N ALA A 175 -17.75 -0.13 9.34
CA ALA A 175 -18.85 0.15 8.40
C ALA A 175 -19.12 -1.00 7.40
N GLY A 176 -18.40 -2.12 7.47
CA GLY A 176 -18.53 -3.24 6.54
C GLY A 176 -18.04 -2.92 5.12
N ARG A 177 -17.09 -1.99 4.97
CA ARG A 177 -16.61 -1.46 3.69
C ARG A 177 -15.13 -1.71 3.42
N ALA A 178 -14.46 -2.48 4.26
CA ALA A 178 -13.08 -2.91 4.08
C ALA A 178 -13.04 -4.38 3.64
N ALA A 179 -12.90 -4.59 2.34
CA ALA A 179 -12.79 -5.91 1.73
C ALA A 179 -11.34 -6.37 1.66
N THR A 180 -11.11 -7.65 1.37
CA THR A 180 -9.78 -8.21 1.17
C THR A 180 -9.66 -8.94 -0.16
N MET A 181 -8.42 -9.06 -0.62
CA MET A 181 -8.01 -9.90 -1.74
C MET A 181 -6.82 -10.75 -1.28
N ASP A 182 -7.02 -12.04 -1.14
CA ASP A 182 -5.94 -12.99 -0.82
C ASP A 182 -4.95 -13.07 -2.00
N ILE A 183 -3.67 -12.85 -1.74
CA ILE A 183 -2.62 -12.91 -2.77
C ILE A 183 -2.29 -14.36 -3.17
N GLY A 184 -2.66 -15.36 -2.37
CA GLY A 184 -2.31 -16.76 -2.59
C GLY A 184 -0.80 -16.97 -2.48
N GLU A 185 -0.21 -17.59 -3.52
CA GLU A 185 1.22 -17.88 -3.57
C GLU A 185 2.08 -16.71 -4.11
N ALA A 186 1.47 -15.58 -4.49
CA ALA A 186 2.21 -14.44 -5.04
C ALA A 186 3.24 -13.92 -4.02
N TRP A 187 4.38 -13.50 -4.55
CA TRP A 187 5.48 -13.00 -3.73
C TRP A 187 5.33 -11.50 -3.44
N TRP A 188 5.66 -11.14 -2.22
CA TRP A 188 5.76 -9.75 -1.77
C TRP A 188 6.80 -9.67 -0.65
N LEU A 189 7.29 -8.47 -0.38
CA LEU A 189 8.27 -8.24 0.69
C LEU A 189 8.16 -6.80 1.20
N ASP A 190 8.16 -6.65 2.52
CA ASP A 190 8.42 -5.38 3.20
C ASP A 190 9.93 -5.23 3.38
N VAL A 191 10.49 -4.10 2.92
CA VAL A 191 11.95 -3.88 2.85
C VAL A 191 12.33 -2.74 3.78
N ASP A 192 12.08 -2.90 5.06
CA ASP A 192 12.35 -1.91 6.11
C ASP A 192 13.61 -2.21 6.93
N GLU A 193 14.04 -3.48 6.98
CA GLU A 193 15.21 -3.92 7.74
C GLU A 193 16.34 -4.49 6.86
N PRO A 194 17.62 -4.49 7.33
CA PRO A 194 18.76 -4.97 6.55
C PRO A 194 18.63 -6.41 6.05
N ARG A 195 17.98 -7.29 6.80
CA ARG A 195 17.76 -8.69 6.39
C ARG A 195 16.83 -8.77 5.18
N PHE A 196 15.77 -7.95 5.16
CA PHE A 196 14.83 -7.91 4.06
C PHE A 196 15.41 -7.19 2.83
N HIS A 197 16.34 -6.25 3.02
CA HIS A 197 17.15 -5.73 1.92
C HIS A 197 17.96 -6.83 1.21
N ALA A 198 18.68 -7.66 1.97
CA ALA A 198 19.42 -8.77 1.41
C ALA A 198 18.52 -9.79 0.70
N MET A 199 17.35 -10.09 1.30
CA MET A 199 16.34 -10.97 0.70
C MET A 199 15.77 -10.36 -0.59
N ALA A 200 15.52 -9.05 -0.62
CA ALA A 200 15.05 -8.35 -1.81
C ALA A 200 16.08 -8.40 -2.95
N GLU A 201 17.37 -8.22 -2.66
CA GLU A 201 18.44 -8.31 -3.66
C GLU A 201 18.56 -9.71 -4.27
N ASP A 202 18.35 -10.76 -3.47
CA ASP A 202 18.43 -12.15 -3.91
C ASP A 202 17.16 -12.60 -4.65
N GLN A 203 15.97 -12.29 -4.12
CA GLN A 203 14.70 -12.86 -4.58
C GLN A 203 13.96 -11.99 -5.61
N ALA A 204 14.05 -10.66 -5.54
CA ALA A 204 13.31 -9.80 -6.46
C ALA A 204 13.63 -10.08 -7.95
N PRO A 205 14.87 -10.37 -8.36
CA PRO A 205 15.14 -10.75 -9.76
C PRO A 205 14.41 -12.02 -10.22
N LEU A 206 14.14 -12.95 -9.31
CA LEU A 206 13.43 -14.21 -9.59
C LEU A 206 11.93 -14.02 -9.71
N HIS A 207 11.36 -13.16 -8.85
CA HIS A 207 9.91 -12.91 -8.77
C HIS A 207 9.44 -11.76 -9.67
N LEU A 208 10.34 -10.91 -10.14
CA LEU A 208 10.05 -9.74 -10.96
C LEU A 208 10.87 -9.75 -12.27
N PRO A 209 10.85 -10.86 -13.03
CA PRO A 209 11.66 -10.98 -14.26
C PRO A 209 11.32 -9.90 -15.28
N GLU A 210 10.09 -9.39 -15.27
CA GLU A 210 9.63 -8.32 -16.15
C GLU A 210 10.32 -6.95 -15.87
N ILE A 211 11.00 -6.80 -14.74
CA ILE A 211 11.75 -5.59 -14.37
C ILE A 211 13.25 -5.81 -14.48
N PHE A 212 13.73 -6.99 -14.07
CA PHE A 212 15.16 -7.33 -14.00
C PHE A 212 15.66 -8.15 -15.20
N GLY A 213 14.75 -8.73 -15.99
CA GLY A 213 15.04 -9.66 -17.11
C GLY A 213 15.27 -8.98 -18.46
N SER A 214 15.87 -7.79 -18.51
CA SER A 214 16.23 -7.08 -19.75
C SER A 214 17.71 -7.21 -20.07
#